data_8c044cb97f8a3c40f2975be2839cb52d
#
_entry.id   8c044cb97f8a3c40f2975be2839cb52d
#
_cell.length_a   1.000
_cell.length_b   1.000
_cell.length_c   1.000
_cell.angle_alpha   90.00
_cell.angle_beta   90.00
_cell.angle_gamma   90.00
#
_symmetry.space_group_name_H-M   'P 1'
#
loop_
_entity.id
_entity.type
_entity.pdbx_description
1 polymer ?
#
loop_
_entity_poly.entity_id
_entity_poly.type
_entity_poly.pdbx_seq_one_letter_code
_entity_poly.pdbx_strand_id
1 'polypeptide(L)'
;MKLSKRLEQLKSMVAADYQHIWDCCCDHGLLGASLLTKDRQHNTRATIHFVDIVPELMHTLTRKLNQFYPLEDYNWQTHCLDVTQLPLKNFQGKHLVVIAGVGGDLMMRFIDTIIKNHPNTDIDFLLCPVHHQFALRKLLRSYQFSLKRESLIEENKRFYEILLVSNQSNKNAEISPTGKAIWQADSKQQAVICQNYLEKTLAHYQRIELGGNNLASEAIKAYKTQLFNDQQGKPTPFKFHLKIK
;
A
#
# COMPACT_ATOMS: atom_id res chain seq x y z
N MET A 1 -5.50 -18.23 12.06
CA MET A 1 -4.16 -17.80 11.57
C MET A 1 -3.86 -16.41 12.15
N LYS A 2 -2.67 -16.19 12.73
CA LYS A 2 -2.30 -14.87 13.27
C LYS A 2 -1.56 -14.10 12.18
N LEU A 3 -2.13 -12.97 11.75
CA LEU A 3 -1.48 -12.07 10.80
C LEU A 3 -0.44 -11.18 11.49
N SER A 4 0.52 -10.68 10.73
CA SER A 4 1.42 -9.62 11.16
C SER A 4 0.66 -8.30 11.27
N LYS A 5 1.18 -7.33 12.03
CA LYS A 5 0.57 -5.99 12.16
C LYS A 5 0.37 -5.32 10.78
N ARG A 6 1.33 -5.50 9.88
CA ARG A 6 1.26 -4.98 8.51
C ARG A 6 0.11 -5.60 7.74
N LEU A 7 -0.05 -6.90 7.78
CA LEU A 7 -1.14 -7.60 7.08
C LEU A 7 -2.51 -7.29 7.70
N GLU A 8 -2.60 -7.15 9.03
CA GLU A 8 -3.83 -6.71 9.69
C GLU A 8 -4.23 -5.29 9.27
N GLN A 9 -3.26 -4.38 9.16
CA GLN A 9 -3.53 -3.01 8.70
C GLN A 9 -3.98 -3.00 7.24
N LEU A 10 -3.32 -3.74 6.35
CA LEU A 10 -3.75 -3.91 4.96
C LEU A 10 -5.19 -4.44 4.89
N LYS A 11 -5.49 -5.53 5.60
CA LYS A 11 -6.83 -6.11 5.69
C LYS A 11 -7.88 -5.09 6.17
N SER A 12 -7.53 -4.26 7.17
CA SER A 12 -8.44 -3.24 7.72
C SER A 12 -8.78 -2.12 6.73
N MET A 13 -7.90 -1.90 5.74
CA MET A 13 -8.09 -0.86 4.73
C MET A 13 -8.87 -1.32 3.50
N VAL A 14 -9.14 -2.62 3.36
CA VAL A 14 -9.99 -3.15 2.30
C VAL A 14 -11.45 -2.90 2.63
N ALA A 15 -12.14 -2.12 1.77
CA ALA A 15 -13.57 -1.87 1.87
C ALA A 15 -14.39 -3.07 1.33
N ALA A 16 -15.69 -3.10 1.64
CA ALA A 16 -16.56 -4.23 1.28
C ALA A 16 -17.19 -4.12 -0.13
N ASP A 17 -16.84 -3.09 -0.91
CA ASP A 17 -17.50 -2.75 -2.18
C ASP A 17 -16.75 -3.21 -3.45
N TYR A 18 -15.67 -3.99 -3.31
CA TYR A 18 -14.94 -4.54 -4.44
C TYR A 18 -15.55 -5.87 -4.91
N GLN A 19 -15.65 -6.05 -6.24
CA GLN A 19 -16.02 -7.32 -6.84
C GLN A 19 -14.80 -8.21 -7.04
N HIS A 20 -13.63 -7.61 -7.28
CA HIS A 20 -12.38 -8.33 -7.52
C HIS A 20 -11.25 -7.73 -6.70
N ILE A 21 -10.59 -8.56 -5.89
CA ILE A 21 -9.42 -8.18 -5.08
C ILE A 21 -8.24 -9.03 -5.53
N TRP A 22 -7.21 -8.38 -6.04
CA TRP A 22 -6.01 -9.00 -6.58
C TRP A 22 -4.88 -8.91 -5.55
N ASP A 23 -4.60 -10.00 -4.85
CA ASP A 23 -3.48 -10.12 -3.90
C ASP A 23 -2.21 -10.46 -4.70
N CYS A 24 -1.45 -9.43 -5.09
CA CYS A 24 -0.30 -9.52 -5.98
C CYS A 24 1.01 -9.72 -5.20
N CYS A 25 1.90 -10.58 -5.73
CA CYS A 25 3.08 -11.08 -5.04
C CYS A 25 2.65 -11.73 -3.72
N CYS A 26 1.64 -12.59 -3.81
CA CYS A 26 0.90 -13.08 -2.65
C CYS A 26 1.69 -14.07 -1.79
N ASP A 27 2.83 -14.60 -2.28
CA ASP A 27 3.68 -15.56 -1.56
C ASP A 27 2.85 -16.75 -1.02
N HIS A 28 2.71 -16.87 0.29
CA HIS A 28 1.89 -17.90 0.92
C HIS A 28 0.38 -17.58 1.00
N GLY A 29 -0.07 -16.48 0.40
CA GLY A 29 -1.48 -16.08 0.30
C GLY A 29 -2.14 -15.70 1.62
N LEU A 30 -1.35 -15.29 2.64
CA LEU A 30 -1.88 -15.01 3.98
C LEU A 30 -2.89 -13.85 3.99
N LEU A 31 -2.64 -12.80 3.22
CA LEU A 31 -3.54 -11.65 3.14
C LEU A 31 -4.84 -12.05 2.44
N GLY A 32 -4.75 -12.61 1.23
CA GLY A 32 -5.92 -13.04 0.46
C GLY A 32 -6.79 -14.05 1.22
N ALA A 33 -6.19 -15.06 1.87
CA ALA A 33 -6.92 -16.01 2.71
C ALA A 33 -7.65 -15.34 3.88
N SER A 34 -7.04 -14.31 4.48
CA SER A 34 -7.69 -13.53 5.54
C SER A 34 -8.86 -12.67 5.04
N LEU A 35 -8.81 -12.25 3.77
CA LEU A 35 -9.89 -11.52 3.12
C LEU A 35 -11.07 -12.43 2.79
N LEU A 36 -10.84 -13.67 2.37
CA LEU A 36 -11.90 -14.67 2.18
C LEU A 36 -12.75 -14.85 3.44
N THR A 37 -12.10 -14.93 4.62
CA THR A 37 -12.83 -15.07 5.88
C THR A 37 -13.57 -13.81 6.32
N LYS A 38 -13.03 -12.62 5.99
CA LYS A 38 -13.70 -11.33 6.24
C LYS A 38 -14.96 -11.20 5.39
N ASP A 39 -14.88 -11.57 4.13
CA ASP A 39 -15.96 -11.47 3.15
C ASP A 39 -17.19 -12.28 3.58
N ARG A 40 -16.96 -13.50 4.07
CA ARG A 40 -18.04 -14.35 4.60
C ARG A 40 -18.75 -13.73 5.80
N GLN A 41 -18.03 -13.03 6.68
CA GLN A 41 -18.61 -12.37 7.86
C GLN A 41 -19.47 -11.16 7.49
N HIS A 42 -19.20 -10.49 6.37
CA HIS A 42 -19.88 -9.29 5.93
C HIS A 42 -20.85 -9.52 4.76
N ASN A 43 -21.09 -10.79 4.35
CA ASN A 43 -21.93 -11.19 3.24
C ASN A 43 -21.57 -10.49 1.91
N THR A 44 -20.32 -10.10 1.72
CA THR A 44 -19.77 -9.58 0.48
C THR A 44 -19.22 -10.76 -0.35
N ARG A 45 -19.36 -10.71 -1.67
CA ARG A 45 -18.97 -11.82 -2.57
C ARG A 45 -17.85 -11.40 -3.51
N ALA A 46 -16.82 -10.74 -2.97
CA ALA A 46 -15.64 -10.44 -3.76
C ALA A 46 -14.94 -11.73 -4.19
N THR A 47 -14.44 -11.79 -5.42
CA THR A 47 -13.50 -12.82 -5.83
C THR A 47 -12.09 -12.40 -5.43
N ILE A 48 -11.41 -13.23 -4.64
CA ILE A 48 -10.01 -13.02 -4.28
C ILE A 48 -9.12 -13.71 -5.31
N HIS A 49 -8.32 -12.92 -6.02
CA HIS A 49 -7.36 -13.41 -7.00
C HIS A 49 -5.97 -13.43 -6.37
N PHE A 50 -5.41 -14.62 -6.20
CA PHE A 50 -4.04 -14.80 -5.71
C PHE A 50 -3.09 -14.80 -6.91
N VAL A 51 -2.12 -13.89 -6.91
CA VAL A 51 -1.20 -13.68 -8.04
C VAL A 51 0.24 -13.76 -7.57
N ASP A 52 1.00 -14.66 -8.14
CA ASP A 52 2.45 -14.73 -7.98
C ASP A 52 3.09 -15.33 -9.24
N ILE A 53 4.36 -15.01 -9.48
CA ILE A 53 5.10 -15.50 -10.64
C ILE A 53 5.75 -16.87 -10.39
N VAL A 54 5.84 -17.31 -9.14
CA VAL A 54 6.55 -18.52 -8.74
C VAL A 54 5.63 -19.75 -8.80
N PRO A 55 5.80 -20.67 -9.76
CA PRO A 55 4.86 -21.78 -9.98
C PRO A 55 4.70 -22.69 -8.75
N GLU A 56 5.79 -23.01 -8.05
CA GLU A 56 5.77 -23.91 -6.89
C GLU A 56 4.99 -23.31 -5.71
N LEU A 57 5.11 -21.96 -5.49
CA LEU A 57 4.32 -21.27 -4.48
C LEU A 57 2.84 -21.33 -4.85
N MET A 58 2.50 -21.03 -6.11
CA MET A 58 1.12 -21.05 -6.60
C MET A 58 0.50 -22.45 -6.53
N HIS A 59 1.25 -23.49 -6.89
CA HIS A 59 0.79 -24.87 -6.76
C HIS A 59 0.50 -25.24 -5.28
N THR A 60 1.43 -24.91 -4.39
CA THR A 60 1.27 -25.15 -2.95
C THR A 60 0.09 -24.38 -2.36
N LEU A 61 -0.06 -23.10 -2.74
CA LEU A 61 -1.17 -22.25 -2.32
C LEU A 61 -2.51 -22.80 -2.80
N THR A 62 -2.64 -23.15 -4.08
CA THR A 62 -3.87 -23.73 -4.67
C THR A 62 -4.30 -24.98 -3.93
N ARG A 63 -3.36 -25.89 -3.59
CA ARG A 63 -3.67 -27.09 -2.81
C ARG A 63 -4.22 -26.75 -1.43
N LYS A 64 -3.62 -25.76 -0.72
CA LYS A 64 -4.10 -25.31 0.59
C LYS A 64 -5.48 -24.64 0.50
N LEU A 65 -5.69 -23.81 -0.53
CA LEU A 65 -6.98 -23.16 -0.74
C LEU A 65 -8.09 -24.19 -0.99
N ASN A 66 -7.88 -25.18 -1.84
CA ASN A 66 -8.83 -26.28 -2.05
C ASN A 66 -9.14 -27.03 -0.76
N GLN A 67 -8.15 -27.22 0.13
CA GLN A 67 -8.33 -27.94 1.38
C GLN A 67 -9.11 -27.14 2.44
N PHE A 68 -8.84 -25.82 2.56
CA PHE A 68 -9.34 -25.03 3.68
C PHE A 68 -10.40 -23.99 3.29
N TYR A 69 -10.55 -23.70 2.00
CA TYR A 69 -11.46 -22.70 1.44
C TYR A 69 -12.15 -23.26 0.19
N PRO A 70 -13.04 -24.27 0.33
CA PRO A 70 -13.68 -24.93 -0.80
C PRO A 70 -14.50 -23.91 -1.64
N LEU A 71 -14.51 -24.08 -2.97
CA LEU A 71 -15.14 -23.16 -3.92
C LEU A 71 -16.66 -23.08 -3.78
N GLU A 72 -17.28 -24.05 -3.13
CA GLU A 72 -18.71 -24.04 -2.80
C GLU A 72 -19.04 -22.92 -1.79
N ASP A 73 -18.08 -22.57 -0.93
CA ASP A 73 -18.24 -21.59 0.17
C ASP A 73 -17.50 -20.27 -0.09
N TYR A 74 -16.45 -20.28 -0.93
CA TYR A 74 -15.53 -19.17 -1.09
C TYR A 74 -15.25 -18.86 -2.55
N ASN A 75 -15.14 -17.58 -2.90
CA ASN A 75 -14.84 -17.13 -4.26
C ASN A 75 -13.34 -16.77 -4.36
N TRP A 76 -12.56 -17.59 -5.00
CA TRP A 76 -11.16 -17.30 -5.24
C TRP A 76 -10.65 -17.92 -6.54
N GLN A 77 -9.56 -17.36 -7.06
CA GLN A 77 -8.83 -17.86 -8.21
C GLN A 77 -7.33 -17.70 -7.99
N THR A 78 -6.52 -18.57 -8.56
CA THR A 78 -5.05 -18.48 -8.53
C THR A 78 -4.51 -18.21 -9.92
N HIS A 79 -3.53 -17.31 -10.03
CA HIS A 79 -2.92 -16.88 -11.28
C HIS A 79 -1.39 -16.95 -11.15
N CYS A 80 -0.74 -17.86 -11.89
CA CYS A 80 0.70 -17.93 -11.98
C CYS A 80 1.16 -17.04 -13.15
N LEU A 81 1.36 -15.73 -12.90
CA LEU A 81 1.74 -14.75 -13.92
C LEU A 81 2.45 -13.53 -13.32
N ASP A 82 3.14 -12.77 -14.17
CA ASP A 82 3.69 -11.46 -13.80
C ASP A 82 2.55 -10.46 -13.54
N VAL A 83 2.66 -9.67 -12.47
CA VAL A 83 1.67 -8.64 -12.09
C VAL A 83 1.39 -7.64 -13.23
N THR A 84 2.34 -7.42 -14.14
CA THR A 84 2.13 -6.59 -15.34
C THR A 84 1.13 -7.17 -16.33
N GLN A 85 0.77 -8.45 -16.19
CA GLN A 85 -0.12 -9.19 -17.09
C GLN A 85 -1.50 -9.47 -16.48
N LEU A 86 -1.89 -8.75 -15.43
CA LEU A 86 -3.20 -8.91 -14.79
C LEU A 86 -4.35 -8.81 -15.82
N PRO A 87 -5.24 -9.82 -15.91
CA PRO A 87 -6.30 -9.86 -16.91
C PRO A 87 -7.55 -9.10 -16.45
N LEU A 88 -7.41 -7.86 -15.96
CA LEU A 88 -8.51 -7.10 -15.34
C LEU A 88 -9.71 -6.94 -16.29
N LYS A 89 -9.47 -6.81 -17.61
CA LYS A 89 -10.53 -6.66 -18.62
C LYS A 89 -11.48 -7.86 -18.73
N ASN A 90 -11.03 -9.04 -18.25
CA ASN A 90 -11.85 -10.26 -18.29
C ASN A 90 -12.88 -10.32 -17.16
N PHE A 91 -12.83 -9.38 -16.22
CA PHE A 91 -13.65 -9.36 -15.03
C PHE A 91 -14.37 -8.01 -14.93
N GLN A 92 -15.69 -8.05 -14.79
CA GLN A 92 -16.51 -6.85 -14.66
C GLN A 92 -16.67 -6.45 -13.20
N GLY A 93 -16.65 -5.15 -12.94
CA GLY A 93 -16.87 -4.60 -11.61
C GLY A 93 -15.68 -3.81 -11.10
N LYS A 94 -15.70 -3.48 -9.82
CA LYS A 94 -14.69 -2.66 -9.17
C LYS A 94 -13.51 -3.51 -8.71
N HIS A 95 -12.31 -3.10 -9.13
CA HIS A 95 -11.06 -3.79 -8.83
C HIS A 95 -10.29 -3.12 -7.70
N LEU A 96 -9.74 -3.95 -6.81
CA LEU A 96 -8.67 -3.56 -5.89
C LEU A 96 -7.42 -4.38 -6.22
N VAL A 97 -6.32 -3.71 -6.57
CA VAL A 97 -5.01 -4.33 -6.78
C VAL A 97 -4.17 -4.09 -5.54
N VAL A 98 -3.85 -5.14 -4.81
CA VAL A 98 -3.02 -5.10 -3.61
C VAL A 98 -1.59 -5.46 -3.98
N ILE A 99 -0.63 -4.56 -3.73
CA ILE A 99 0.80 -4.80 -3.95
C ILE A 99 1.53 -4.49 -2.65
N ALA A 100 2.02 -5.51 -1.97
CA ALA A 100 2.67 -5.36 -0.67
C ALA A 100 3.94 -6.21 -0.55
N GLY A 101 4.95 -5.67 0.14
CA GLY A 101 6.18 -6.41 0.43
C GLY A 101 7.22 -6.43 -0.68
N VAL A 102 7.01 -5.67 -1.76
CA VAL A 102 7.98 -5.46 -2.84
C VAL A 102 8.63 -4.07 -2.73
N GLY A 103 9.78 -3.88 -3.38
CA GLY A 103 10.44 -2.58 -3.46
C GLY A 103 9.65 -1.57 -4.28
N GLY A 104 9.79 -0.27 -3.97
CA GLY A 104 9.06 0.79 -4.65
C GLY A 104 9.30 0.84 -6.15
N ASP A 105 10.52 0.55 -6.63
CA ASP A 105 10.82 0.59 -8.08
C ASP A 105 10.03 -0.47 -8.84
N LEU A 106 9.97 -1.69 -8.32
CA LEU A 106 9.18 -2.76 -8.90
C LEU A 106 7.68 -2.44 -8.83
N MET A 107 7.22 -1.90 -7.72
CA MET A 107 5.83 -1.46 -7.54
C MET A 107 5.45 -0.37 -8.54
N MET A 108 6.30 0.64 -8.74
CA MET A 108 6.09 1.71 -9.73
C MET A 108 6.00 1.15 -11.15
N ARG A 109 6.85 0.20 -11.51
CA ARG A 109 6.78 -0.48 -12.80
C ARG A 109 5.47 -1.25 -12.99
N PHE A 110 4.99 -1.95 -11.96
CA PHE A 110 3.71 -2.65 -12.01
C PHE A 110 2.56 -1.68 -12.24
N ILE A 111 2.48 -0.60 -11.45
CA ILE A 111 1.42 0.41 -11.58
C ILE A 111 1.43 1.04 -12.96
N ASP A 112 2.59 1.49 -13.45
CA ASP A 112 2.75 2.10 -14.78
C ASP A 112 2.23 1.18 -15.87
N THR A 113 2.60 -0.10 -15.83
CA THR A 113 2.20 -1.08 -16.84
C THR A 113 0.70 -1.42 -16.74
N ILE A 114 0.17 -1.61 -15.53
CA ILE A 114 -1.26 -1.91 -15.33
C ILE A 114 -2.11 -0.76 -15.87
N ILE A 115 -1.80 0.49 -15.55
CA ILE A 115 -2.56 1.65 -16.01
C ILE A 115 -2.52 1.78 -17.53
N LYS A 116 -1.35 1.58 -18.15
CA LYS A 116 -1.21 1.61 -19.62
C LYS A 116 -2.01 0.51 -20.31
N ASN A 117 -2.04 -0.68 -19.72
CA ASN A 117 -2.77 -1.83 -20.29
C ASN A 117 -4.29 -1.74 -20.07
N HIS A 118 -4.73 -0.97 -19.06
CA HIS A 118 -6.14 -0.86 -18.64
C HIS A 118 -6.61 0.60 -18.52
N PRO A 119 -6.48 1.44 -19.58
CA PRO A 119 -6.69 2.89 -19.49
C PRO A 119 -8.14 3.31 -19.13
N ASN A 120 -9.11 2.43 -19.38
CA ASN A 120 -10.53 2.69 -19.16
C ASN A 120 -11.12 1.86 -18.01
N THR A 121 -10.27 1.29 -17.16
CA THR A 121 -10.71 0.47 -16.01
C THR A 121 -10.53 1.26 -14.73
N ASP A 122 -11.59 1.30 -13.91
CA ASP A 122 -11.53 1.89 -12.57
C ASP A 122 -10.80 0.93 -11.63
N ILE A 123 -9.61 1.35 -11.17
CA ILE A 123 -8.75 0.53 -10.34
C ILE A 123 -8.38 1.30 -9.08
N ASP A 124 -8.66 0.69 -7.94
CA ASP A 124 -8.07 1.10 -6.69
C ASP A 124 -6.81 0.27 -6.42
N PHE A 125 -5.80 0.89 -5.84
CA PHE A 125 -4.56 0.22 -5.44
C PHE A 125 -4.36 0.33 -3.94
N LEU A 126 -4.06 -0.80 -3.29
CA LEU A 126 -3.60 -0.86 -1.90
C LEU A 126 -2.12 -1.20 -1.89
N LEU A 127 -1.30 -0.21 -1.59
CA LEU A 127 0.15 -0.25 -1.79
C LEU A 127 0.88 -0.22 -0.45
N CYS A 128 1.88 -1.13 -0.29
CA CYS A 128 2.76 -1.14 0.87
C CYS A 128 4.21 -1.38 0.42
N PRO A 129 4.91 -0.35 -0.07
CA PRO A 129 6.28 -0.46 -0.53
C PRO A 129 7.25 -0.69 0.63
N VAL A 130 8.30 -1.50 0.40
CA VAL A 130 9.37 -1.72 1.39
C VAL A 130 10.31 -0.51 1.50
N HIS A 131 10.51 0.21 0.39
CA HIS A 131 11.36 1.40 0.26
C HIS A 131 10.87 2.28 -0.89
N HIS A 132 11.48 3.47 -1.11
CA HIS A 132 11.21 4.45 -2.17
C HIS A 132 9.80 5.06 -2.11
N GLN A 133 9.26 5.25 -0.91
CA GLN A 133 7.92 5.82 -0.67
C GLN A 133 7.73 7.18 -1.34
N PHE A 134 8.72 8.08 -1.23
CA PHE A 134 8.66 9.41 -1.83
C PHE A 134 8.56 9.34 -3.36
N ALA A 135 9.37 8.50 -4.01
CA ALA A 135 9.33 8.30 -5.46
C ALA A 135 7.99 7.72 -5.92
N LEU A 136 7.46 6.73 -5.19
CA LEU A 136 6.14 6.17 -5.45
C LEU A 136 5.04 7.23 -5.38
N ARG A 137 5.03 8.05 -4.31
CA ARG A 137 4.05 9.13 -4.17
C ARG A 137 4.14 10.14 -5.32
N LYS A 138 5.36 10.47 -5.78
CA LYS A 138 5.55 11.34 -6.96
C LYS A 138 4.98 10.71 -8.23
N LEU A 139 5.19 9.43 -8.47
CA LEU A 139 4.60 8.73 -9.61
C LEU A 139 3.08 8.76 -9.57
N LEU A 140 2.48 8.42 -8.43
CA LEU A 140 1.02 8.45 -8.27
C LEU A 140 0.43 9.84 -8.51
N ARG A 141 1.12 10.90 -8.07
CA ARG A 141 0.75 12.28 -8.35
C ARG A 141 0.83 12.63 -9.84
N SER A 142 1.88 12.17 -10.55
CA SER A 142 2.03 12.44 -12.00
C SER A 142 0.91 11.79 -12.81
N TYR A 143 0.36 10.68 -12.34
CA TYR A 143 -0.84 10.03 -12.88
C TYR A 143 -2.15 10.62 -12.36
N GLN A 144 -2.11 11.66 -11.52
CA GLN A 144 -3.28 12.32 -10.93
C GLN A 144 -4.17 11.35 -10.11
N PHE A 145 -3.57 10.36 -9.47
CA PHE A 145 -4.30 9.48 -8.57
C PHE A 145 -4.87 10.25 -7.39
N SER A 146 -6.02 9.80 -6.90
CA SER A 146 -6.62 10.30 -5.66
C SER A 146 -6.29 9.41 -4.47
N LEU A 147 -6.01 10.03 -3.31
CA LEU A 147 -5.80 9.34 -2.06
C LEU A 147 -7.16 9.03 -1.41
N LYS A 148 -7.45 7.76 -1.14
CA LYS A 148 -8.61 7.35 -0.35
C LYS A 148 -8.27 7.23 1.12
N ARG A 149 -7.13 6.61 1.44
CA ARG A 149 -6.67 6.40 2.82
C ARG A 149 -5.16 6.18 2.85
N GLU A 150 -4.53 6.58 3.93
CA GLU A 150 -3.14 6.24 4.19
C GLU A 150 -2.92 5.93 5.67
N SER A 151 -1.89 5.14 5.98
CA SER A 151 -1.54 4.76 7.33
C SER A 151 -0.04 4.54 7.45
N LEU A 152 0.52 4.81 8.62
CA LEU A 152 1.89 4.50 9.01
C LEU A 152 1.89 3.53 10.18
N ILE A 153 2.61 2.43 10.03
CA ILE A 153 2.77 1.46 11.10
C ILE A 153 4.24 1.12 11.34
N GLU A 154 4.53 0.66 12.54
CA GLU A 154 5.81 0.05 12.88
C GLU A 154 5.62 -1.44 13.21
N GLU A 155 6.41 -2.28 12.55
CA GLU A 155 6.51 -3.71 12.82
C GLU A 155 7.98 -4.14 12.77
N ASN A 156 8.46 -4.84 13.81
CA ASN A 156 9.84 -5.35 13.89
C ASN A 156 10.90 -4.26 13.62
N LYS A 157 10.72 -3.06 14.20
CA LYS A 157 11.59 -1.88 14.02
C LYS A 157 11.69 -1.37 12.57
N ARG A 158 10.77 -1.78 11.70
CA ARG A 158 10.62 -1.27 10.33
C ARG A 158 9.32 -0.47 10.22
N PHE A 159 9.36 0.60 9.45
CA PHE A 159 8.20 1.45 9.18
C PHE A 159 7.61 1.10 7.82
N TYR A 160 6.29 1.10 7.76
CA TYR A 160 5.56 0.81 6.54
C TYR A 160 4.50 1.88 6.32
N GLU A 161 4.60 2.58 5.20
CA GLU A 161 3.48 3.37 4.69
C GLU A 161 2.55 2.44 3.91
N ILE A 162 1.25 2.60 4.16
CA ILE A 162 0.21 1.89 3.41
C ILE A 162 -0.69 2.96 2.79
N LEU A 163 -0.88 2.88 1.47
CA LEU A 163 -1.68 3.82 0.71
C LEU A 163 -2.82 3.07 0.00
N LEU A 164 -4.04 3.51 0.20
CA LEU A 164 -5.18 3.15 -0.63
C LEU A 164 -5.46 4.34 -1.55
N VAL A 165 -5.27 4.12 -2.85
CA VAL A 165 -5.39 5.15 -3.88
C VAL A 165 -6.28 4.68 -5.03
N SER A 166 -6.84 5.62 -5.79
CA SER A 166 -7.64 5.35 -6.98
C SER A 166 -7.02 6.00 -8.21
N ASN A 167 -7.10 5.33 -9.37
CA ASN A 167 -6.74 5.96 -10.64
C ASN A 167 -7.80 6.98 -11.12
N GLN A 168 -8.93 7.09 -10.41
CA GLN A 168 -9.91 8.15 -10.64
C GLN A 168 -9.44 9.46 -9.99
N SER A 169 -9.30 10.51 -10.80
CA SER A 169 -8.85 11.81 -10.32
C SER A 169 -9.90 12.48 -9.43
N ASN A 170 -9.46 12.97 -8.27
CA ASN A 170 -10.27 13.79 -7.37
C ASN A 170 -9.41 14.90 -6.78
N LYS A 171 -9.64 16.14 -7.20
CA LYS A 171 -8.87 17.32 -6.76
C LYS A 171 -8.88 17.57 -5.26
N ASN A 172 -9.92 17.10 -4.55
CA ASN A 172 -10.03 17.24 -3.08
C ASN A 172 -9.28 16.14 -2.32
N ALA A 173 -8.74 15.15 -3.02
CA ALA A 173 -8.08 13.98 -2.45
C ALA A 173 -6.67 13.77 -3.04
N GLU A 174 -5.91 14.85 -3.21
CA GLU A 174 -4.56 14.80 -3.75
C GLU A 174 -3.60 14.05 -2.82
N ILE A 175 -2.71 13.26 -3.42
CA ILE A 175 -1.65 12.57 -2.70
C ILE A 175 -0.57 13.58 -2.31
N SER A 176 -0.30 13.71 -1.01
CA SER A 176 0.86 14.47 -0.53
C SER A 176 2.16 13.72 -0.83
N PRO A 177 3.26 14.39 -1.25
CA PRO A 177 4.54 13.74 -1.49
C PRO A 177 5.17 13.13 -0.24
N THR A 178 4.77 13.59 0.93
CA THR A 178 5.28 13.12 2.23
C THR A 178 4.20 12.51 3.13
N GLY A 179 2.94 12.45 2.64
CA GLY A 179 1.79 12.06 3.44
C GLY A 179 1.17 13.22 4.22
N LYS A 180 -0.06 13.07 4.64
CA LYS A 180 -0.79 13.98 5.55
C LYS A 180 -1.33 13.22 6.75
N ALA A 181 -2.19 12.21 6.52
CA ALA A 181 -2.80 11.45 7.60
C ALA A 181 -1.81 10.56 8.36
N ILE A 182 -0.72 10.13 7.71
CA ILE A 182 0.33 9.33 8.37
C ILE A 182 1.03 10.07 9.52
N TRP A 183 0.94 11.40 9.58
CA TRP A 183 1.52 12.24 10.64
C TRP A 183 0.53 12.54 11.76
N GLN A 184 -0.75 12.22 11.57
CA GLN A 184 -1.78 12.44 12.61
C GLN A 184 -1.69 11.33 13.65
N ALA A 185 -1.21 11.69 14.84
CA ALA A 185 -1.08 10.76 15.94
C ALA A 185 -2.31 10.88 16.88
N ASP A 186 -3.05 9.79 17.01
CA ASP A 186 -4.18 9.63 17.95
C ASP A 186 -3.74 9.10 19.33
N SER A 187 -2.48 8.68 19.45
CA SER A 187 -1.88 8.16 20.67
C SER A 187 -0.41 8.57 20.83
N LYS A 188 0.10 8.53 22.08
CA LYS A 188 1.53 8.73 22.35
C LYS A 188 2.41 7.75 21.57
N GLN A 189 1.95 6.50 21.45
CA GLN A 189 2.69 5.47 20.71
C GLN A 189 2.77 5.84 19.24
N GLN A 190 1.69 6.28 18.61
CA GLN A 190 1.67 6.69 17.21
C GLN A 190 2.56 7.93 16.99
N ALA A 191 2.56 8.88 17.92
CA ALA A 191 3.45 10.05 17.85
C ALA A 191 4.94 9.65 17.83
N VAL A 192 5.33 8.67 18.64
CA VAL A 192 6.71 8.13 18.65
C VAL A 192 7.03 7.42 17.32
N ILE A 193 6.09 6.67 16.76
CA ILE A 193 6.24 6.02 15.45
C ILE A 193 6.47 7.07 14.36
N CYS A 194 5.66 8.12 14.32
CA CYS A 194 5.80 9.21 13.34
C CYS A 194 7.15 9.91 13.46
N GLN A 195 7.58 10.24 14.67
CA GLN A 195 8.87 10.88 14.91
C GLN A 195 10.03 10.00 14.46
N ASN A 196 10.08 8.74 14.90
CA ASN A 196 11.14 7.81 14.55
C ASN A 196 11.19 7.55 13.03
N TYR A 197 10.02 7.46 12.38
CA TYR A 197 9.93 7.31 10.94
C TYR A 197 10.53 8.51 10.22
N LEU A 198 10.19 9.74 10.64
CA LEU A 198 10.70 10.97 10.04
C LEU A 198 12.22 11.08 10.19
N GLU A 199 12.75 10.86 11.41
CA GLU A 199 14.20 10.91 11.68
C GLU A 199 14.94 9.90 10.79
N LYS A 200 14.45 8.66 10.70
CA LYS A 200 15.05 7.61 9.88
C LYS A 200 15.00 7.94 8.40
N THR A 201 13.87 8.50 7.93
CA THR A 201 13.68 8.90 6.54
C THR A 201 14.60 10.05 6.15
N LEU A 202 14.69 11.08 6.97
CA LEU A 202 15.61 12.21 6.74
C LEU A 202 17.07 11.73 6.73
N ALA A 203 17.49 10.93 7.71
CA ALA A 203 18.84 10.39 7.75
C ALA A 203 19.17 9.49 6.54
N HIS A 204 18.20 8.77 6.02
CA HIS A 204 18.35 7.99 4.79
C HIS A 204 18.59 8.88 3.57
N TYR A 205 17.75 9.89 3.33
CA TYR A 205 17.88 10.79 2.19
C TYR A 205 19.14 11.67 2.30
N GLN A 206 19.54 12.12 3.48
CA GLN A 206 20.79 12.85 3.68
C GLN A 206 22.02 12.03 3.25
N ARG A 207 22.06 10.73 3.55
CA ARG A 207 23.14 9.86 3.07
C ARG A 207 23.17 9.71 1.55
N ILE A 208 22.00 9.62 0.91
CA ILE A 208 21.88 9.52 -0.56
C ILE A 208 22.26 10.85 -1.22
N GLU A 209 21.90 11.96 -0.62
CA GLU A 209 22.23 13.31 -1.11
C GLU A 209 23.72 13.53 -1.27
N LEU A 210 24.55 12.98 -0.37
CA LEU A 210 26.02 13.04 -0.48
C LEU A 210 26.55 12.44 -1.79
N GLY A 211 25.80 11.56 -2.45
CA GLY A 211 26.10 11.02 -3.76
C GLY A 211 25.57 11.84 -4.94
N GLY A 212 25.08 13.08 -4.71
CA GLY A 212 24.59 13.97 -5.78
C GLY A 212 23.19 13.63 -6.34
N ASN A 213 22.35 12.96 -5.57
CA ASN A 213 21.01 12.55 -6.00
C ASN A 213 19.97 13.68 -5.81
N ASN A 214 19.50 14.27 -6.91
CA ASN A 214 18.53 15.35 -6.90
C ASN A 214 17.18 15.00 -6.23
N LEU A 215 16.74 13.75 -6.36
CA LEU A 215 15.51 13.27 -5.71
C LEU A 215 15.66 13.28 -4.18
N ALA A 216 16.86 13.01 -3.66
CA ALA A 216 17.13 13.05 -2.22
C ALA A 216 17.00 14.47 -1.67
N SER A 217 17.57 15.48 -2.34
CA SER A 217 17.44 16.89 -1.95
C SER A 217 15.98 17.36 -1.94
N GLU A 218 15.20 16.96 -2.95
CA GLU A 218 13.76 17.24 -3.02
C GLU A 218 13.00 16.58 -1.86
N ALA A 219 13.27 15.32 -1.59
CA ALA A 219 12.66 14.58 -0.47
C ALA A 219 12.97 15.25 0.87
N ILE A 220 14.23 15.58 1.14
CA ILE A 220 14.65 16.27 2.38
C ILE A 220 13.87 17.59 2.55
N LYS A 221 13.80 18.40 1.49
CA LYS A 221 13.06 19.66 1.53
C LYS A 221 11.58 19.43 1.84
N ALA A 222 10.95 18.45 1.19
CA ALA A 222 9.52 18.15 1.37
C ALA A 222 9.22 17.66 2.79
N TYR A 223 10.01 16.72 3.33
CA TYR A 223 9.83 16.21 4.70
C TYR A 223 10.11 17.29 5.77
N LYS A 224 11.09 18.18 5.56
CA LYS A 224 11.32 19.31 6.48
C LYS A 224 10.15 20.30 6.46
N THR A 225 9.57 20.60 5.31
CA THR A 225 8.41 21.50 5.19
C THR A 225 7.18 20.93 5.92
N GLN A 226 6.99 19.61 5.88
CA GLN A 226 5.91 18.95 6.64
C GLN A 226 5.99 19.27 8.13
N LEU A 227 7.19 19.28 8.71
CA LEU A 227 7.41 19.61 10.12
C LEU A 227 6.97 21.03 10.50
N PHE A 228 7.19 22.01 9.62
CA PHE A 228 6.83 23.42 9.88
C PHE A 228 5.32 23.65 9.77
N ASN A 229 4.64 22.96 8.87
CA ASN A 229 3.19 23.10 8.68
C ASN A 229 2.38 22.48 9.85
N ASP A 230 2.86 21.41 10.46
CA ASP A 230 2.25 20.82 11.64
C ASP A 230 2.39 21.73 12.89
N GLN A 231 3.36 22.66 12.91
CA GLN A 231 3.51 23.63 13.99
C GLN A 231 2.53 24.81 13.90
N GLN A 232 1.96 25.09 12.72
CA GLN A 232 1.03 26.21 12.47
C GLN A 232 -0.45 25.80 12.34
N GLY A 233 -0.74 24.50 12.14
CA GLY A 233 -2.11 24.00 12.00
C GLY A 233 -2.52 23.15 13.17
N LYS A 234 -3.67 23.46 13.81
CA LYS A 234 -4.35 22.83 14.97
C LYS A 234 -3.45 21.96 15.86
N PRO A 235 -3.31 22.22 17.15
CA PRO A 235 -2.37 21.50 18.00
C PRO A 235 -2.70 20.00 17.93
N THR A 236 -1.85 19.23 17.26
CA THR A 236 -1.76 17.81 17.59
C THR A 236 -1.37 17.75 19.06
N PRO A 237 -2.00 16.92 19.90
CA PRO A 237 -1.72 16.87 21.34
C PRO A 237 -0.26 16.46 21.64
N PHE A 238 0.52 16.16 20.60
CA PHE A 238 1.90 15.71 20.70
C PHE A 238 2.82 16.57 19.81
N LYS A 239 3.61 17.46 20.45
CA LYS A 239 4.66 18.26 19.78
C LYS A 239 5.84 17.36 19.42
N PHE A 240 6.21 17.33 18.14
CA PHE A 240 7.44 16.69 17.68
C PHE A 240 8.64 17.54 18.11
N HIS A 241 9.57 16.97 18.88
CA HIS A 241 10.82 17.60 19.25
C HIS A 241 11.93 16.97 18.43
N LEU A 242 12.28 17.55 17.30
CA LEU A 242 13.47 17.17 16.56
C LEU A 242 14.72 17.71 17.28
N LYS A 243 15.57 16.82 17.73
CA LYS A 243 16.97 17.16 18.00
C LYS A 243 17.70 17.18 16.66
N ILE A 244 17.69 18.32 15.98
CA ILE A 244 18.56 18.55 14.82
C ILE A 244 19.97 18.71 15.39
N LYS A 245 20.85 17.73 15.09
CA LYS A 245 22.30 17.87 15.25
C LYS A 245 22.88 18.45 13.99
#